data_b8998fd3577ed4fd1c48e37aa690c17a
#
_entry.id   b8998fd3577ed4fd1c48e37aa690c17a
#
_cell.length_a   1.000
_cell.length_b   1.000
_cell.length_c   1.000
_cell.angle_alpha   90.00
_cell.angle_beta   90.00
_cell.angle_gamma   90.00
#
_symmetry.space_group_name_H-M   'P 1'
#
loop_
_entity.id
_entity.type
_entity.pdbx_description
1 polymer ?
#
loop_
_entity_poly.entity_id
_entity_poly.type
_entity_poly.pdbx_seq_one_letter_code
_entity_poly.pdbx_strand_id
1 'polypeptide(L)'
;MNSIEISTEIAKIKYWHHHFDFGDGIETKQGKEGKFCRKFQQWILSGIPEDLTDKTVLDIGAWDGFYSFSAEKRGAKRVLATDSFIWQQQELYGLDHNFWRDFGAGKQGFELARKIYNSQVEDYNIDVLELDKDKIGTFDIVLFLGVLYHMKYPLFALEKVRSVTKELLVLETHISLFFSLFPQPLMQFYPSNELSKDVTNWTGANIALVKSWLLTAGFRKAELVKWRKDRAIFHAWC
;
A
#
# COMPACT_ATOMS: atom_id res chain seq x y z
N MET A 1 -18.19 20.63 3.45
CA MET A 1 -18.18 21.02 2.00
C MET A 1 -19.48 20.56 1.38
N ASN A 2 -20.09 21.37 0.49
CA ASN A 2 -21.25 20.92 -0.29
C ASN A 2 -20.79 20.11 -1.53
N SER A 3 -21.72 19.45 -2.23
CA SER A 3 -21.42 18.56 -3.36
C SER A 3 -20.70 19.25 -4.53
N ILE A 4 -20.99 20.51 -4.79
CA ILE A 4 -20.36 21.31 -5.85
C ILE A 4 -18.89 21.63 -5.46
N GLU A 5 -18.67 22.04 -4.22
CA GLU A 5 -17.34 22.30 -3.68
C GLU A 5 -16.47 21.03 -3.73
N ILE A 6 -17.01 19.88 -3.31
CA ILE A 6 -16.30 18.59 -3.34
C ILE A 6 -15.88 18.25 -4.76
N SER A 7 -16.81 18.30 -5.71
CA SER A 7 -16.53 18.00 -7.13
C SER A 7 -15.48 18.92 -7.72
N THR A 8 -15.51 20.22 -7.34
CA THR A 8 -14.55 21.22 -7.78
C THR A 8 -13.15 20.93 -7.25
N GLU A 9 -13.01 20.59 -5.96
CA GLU A 9 -11.72 20.27 -5.35
C GLU A 9 -11.14 18.95 -5.90
N ILE A 10 -11.98 17.91 -6.09
CA ILE A 10 -11.56 16.66 -6.74
C ILE A 10 -10.97 16.91 -8.12
N ALA A 11 -11.60 17.79 -8.91
CA ALA A 11 -11.17 18.09 -10.27
C ALA A 11 -9.81 18.82 -10.36
N LYS A 12 -9.35 19.46 -9.28
CA LYS A 12 -8.02 20.11 -9.22
C LYS A 12 -6.88 19.11 -9.06
N ILE A 13 -7.16 17.90 -8.50
CA ILE A 13 -6.17 16.86 -8.30
C ILE A 13 -5.99 16.10 -9.61
N LYS A 14 -4.80 16.21 -10.19
CA LYS A 14 -4.48 15.63 -11.50
C LYS A 14 -4.47 14.10 -11.51
N TYR A 15 -4.07 13.49 -10.39
CA TYR A 15 -3.92 12.04 -10.29
C TYR A 15 -4.49 11.51 -8.98
N TRP A 16 -5.44 10.59 -9.11
CA TRP A 16 -5.95 9.75 -8.03
C TRP A 16 -5.50 8.31 -8.27
N HIS A 17 -4.81 7.72 -7.30
CA HIS A 17 -4.38 6.34 -7.40
C HIS A 17 -5.53 5.36 -7.20
N HIS A 18 -6.36 5.64 -6.19
CA HIS A 18 -7.53 4.86 -5.87
C HIS A 18 -8.83 5.53 -6.34
N HIS A 19 -9.84 4.70 -6.53
CA HIS A 19 -11.19 5.16 -6.78
C HIS A 19 -11.89 5.43 -5.46
N PHE A 20 -12.32 6.67 -5.26
CA PHE A 20 -13.17 7.08 -4.15
C PHE A 20 -14.58 7.34 -4.64
N ASP A 21 -15.55 6.86 -3.85
CA ASP A 21 -16.96 7.22 -3.92
C ASP A 21 -17.28 8.02 -2.65
N PHE A 22 -17.54 9.31 -2.82
CA PHE A 22 -17.84 10.22 -1.73
C PHE A 22 -19.35 10.38 -1.48
N GLY A 23 -20.17 9.60 -2.15
CA GLY A 23 -21.64 9.70 -2.11
C GLY A 23 -22.20 10.70 -3.12
N ASP A 24 -23.52 10.75 -3.25
CA ASP A 24 -24.27 11.64 -4.14
C ASP A 24 -23.78 11.65 -5.60
N GLY A 25 -23.20 10.53 -6.07
CA GLY A 25 -22.63 10.41 -7.41
C GLY A 25 -21.29 11.12 -7.60
N ILE A 26 -20.64 11.54 -6.51
CA ILE A 26 -19.34 12.18 -6.53
C ILE A 26 -18.25 11.11 -6.41
N GLU A 27 -17.54 10.90 -7.51
CA GLU A 27 -16.48 9.90 -7.60
C GLU A 27 -15.18 10.54 -8.13
N THR A 28 -14.04 9.97 -7.73
CA THR A 28 -12.76 10.36 -8.34
C THR A 28 -12.67 9.81 -9.75
N LYS A 29 -12.23 10.67 -10.69
CA LYS A 29 -11.90 10.22 -12.04
C LYS A 29 -10.49 9.65 -12.02
N GLN A 30 -10.39 8.35 -12.17
CA GLN A 30 -9.11 7.69 -12.35
C GLN A 30 -8.59 7.93 -13.78
N GLY A 31 -7.27 7.86 -13.96
CA GLY A 31 -6.65 7.86 -15.28
C GLY A 31 -7.20 6.77 -16.19
N LYS A 32 -6.67 6.60 -17.40
CA LYS A 32 -7.22 5.79 -18.52
C LYS A 32 -7.67 4.35 -18.19
N GLU A 33 -7.39 3.83 -16.99
CA GLU A 33 -7.66 2.45 -16.57
C GLU A 33 -8.66 2.31 -15.41
N GLY A 34 -9.44 3.32 -15.09
CA GLY A 34 -10.30 3.43 -13.91
C GLY A 34 -11.18 2.21 -13.55
N LYS A 35 -11.66 1.44 -14.54
CA LYS A 35 -12.45 0.22 -14.27
C LYS A 35 -11.63 -0.94 -13.68
N PHE A 36 -10.36 -1.04 -14.02
CA PHE A 36 -9.46 -2.06 -13.49
C PHE A 36 -9.12 -1.77 -12.03
N CYS A 37 -8.84 -0.52 -11.72
CA CYS A 37 -8.51 -0.06 -10.39
C CYS A 37 -9.59 -0.39 -9.36
N ARG A 38 -10.87 -0.11 -9.62
CA ARG A 38 -11.98 -0.36 -8.69
C ARG A 38 -12.11 -1.84 -8.31
N LYS A 39 -12.11 -2.74 -9.29
CA LYS A 39 -12.20 -4.20 -9.03
C LYS A 39 -10.96 -4.74 -8.31
N PHE A 40 -9.80 -4.23 -8.65
CA PHE A 40 -8.55 -4.63 -8.03
C PHE A 40 -8.47 -4.11 -6.59
N GLN A 41 -8.83 -2.86 -6.37
CA GLN A 41 -8.91 -2.22 -5.07
C GLN A 41 -9.87 -2.98 -4.13
N GLN A 42 -11.06 -3.38 -4.60
CA GLN A 42 -11.99 -4.20 -3.83
C GLN A 42 -11.44 -5.61 -3.55
N TRP A 43 -10.68 -6.18 -4.48
CA TRP A 43 -10.01 -7.46 -4.27
C TRP A 43 -8.94 -7.36 -3.18
N ILE A 44 -8.14 -6.30 -3.13
CA ILE A 44 -7.20 -6.05 -2.02
C ILE A 44 -7.97 -5.86 -0.71
N LEU A 45 -8.98 -4.98 -0.71
CA LEU A 45 -9.80 -4.68 0.46
C LEU A 45 -10.43 -5.94 1.09
N SER A 46 -10.80 -6.94 0.27
CA SER A 46 -11.32 -8.23 0.75
C SER A 46 -10.24 -9.16 1.35
N GLY A 47 -8.98 -8.75 1.36
CA GLY A 47 -7.88 -9.41 2.08
C GLY A 47 -7.60 -8.80 3.46
N ILE A 48 -8.18 -7.63 3.75
CA ILE A 48 -8.09 -6.97 5.05
C ILE A 48 -9.26 -7.46 5.92
N PRO A 49 -9.06 -7.75 7.22
CA PRO A 49 -10.16 -8.13 8.12
C PRO A 49 -11.32 -7.14 8.05
N GLU A 50 -12.55 -7.65 8.05
CA GLU A 50 -13.76 -6.80 7.92
C GLU A 50 -14.04 -6.00 9.19
N ASP A 51 -13.75 -6.57 10.36
CA ASP A 51 -13.87 -5.93 11.66
C ASP A 51 -12.49 -5.58 12.21
N LEU A 52 -12.27 -4.30 12.45
CA LEU A 52 -11.04 -3.76 13.02
C LEU A 52 -11.31 -3.05 14.36
N THR A 53 -12.46 -3.33 14.98
CA THR A 53 -12.84 -2.75 16.27
C THR A 53 -11.73 -2.96 17.30
N ASP A 54 -11.40 -1.90 18.02
CA ASP A 54 -10.34 -1.83 19.03
C ASP A 54 -8.90 -2.05 18.51
N LYS A 55 -8.70 -2.25 17.20
CA LYS A 55 -7.38 -2.43 16.60
C LYS A 55 -6.71 -1.10 16.23
N THR A 56 -5.41 -1.05 16.43
CA THR A 56 -4.54 -0.01 15.87
C THR A 56 -4.01 -0.49 14.52
N VAL A 57 -4.09 0.36 13.50
CA VAL A 57 -3.72 0.02 12.12
C VAL A 57 -2.63 0.98 11.62
N LEU A 58 -1.59 0.42 11.01
CA LEU A 58 -0.58 1.15 10.24
C LEU A 58 -0.77 0.83 8.75
N ASP A 59 -0.89 1.85 7.91
CA ASP A 59 -0.94 1.74 6.45
C ASP A 59 0.36 2.31 5.86
N ILE A 60 1.19 1.44 5.28
CA ILE A 60 2.51 1.77 4.77
C ILE A 60 2.46 1.93 3.25
N GLY A 61 2.85 3.10 2.74
CA GLY A 61 2.69 3.47 1.33
C GLY A 61 1.25 3.83 1.01
N ALA A 62 0.63 4.62 1.88
CA ALA A 62 -0.81 4.89 1.88
C ALA A 62 -1.30 5.69 0.66
N TRP A 63 -0.41 6.42 -0.03
CA TRP A 63 -0.72 7.26 -1.20
C TRP A 63 -1.84 8.27 -0.92
N ASP A 64 -3.06 8.04 -1.51
CA ASP A 64 -4.26 8.86 -1.28
C ASP A 64 -5.15 8.34 -0.13
N GLY A 65 -4.69 7.31 0.61
CA GLY A 65 -5.25 6.87 1.88
C GLY A 65 -6.48 5.98 1.79
N PHE A 66 -6.81 5.43 0.64
CA PHE A 66 -8.03 4.62 0.49
C PHE A 66 -8.15 3.49 1.52
N TYR A 67 -7.05 2.74 1.77
CA TYR A 67 -7.07 1.64 2.73
C TYR A 67 -7.03 2.14 4.17
N SER A 68 -6.38 3.26 4.43
CA SER A 68 -6.39 3.93 5.74
C SER A 68 -7.81 4.33 6.14
N PHE A 69 -8.55 5.03 5.27
CA PHE A 69 -9.94 5.43 5.52
C PHE A 69 -10.89 4.23 5.56
N SER A 70 -10.59 3.18 4.80
CA SER A 70 -11.35 1.92 4.87
C SER A 70 -11.15 1.21 6.20
N ALA A 71 -9.94 1.25 6.78
CA ALA A 71 -9.66 0.71 8.10
C ALA A 71 -10.41 1.49 9.19
N GLU A 72 -10.41 2.82 9.13
CA GLU A 72 -11.20 3.66 10.04
C GLU A 72 -12.70 3.34 9.95
N LYS A 73 -13.26 3.23 8.74
CA LYS A 73 -14.68 2.83 8.52
C LYS A 73 -15.00 1.43 9.05
N ARG A 74 -14.02 0.54 9.18
CA ARG A 74 -14.15 -0.80 9.78
C ARG A 74 -13.97 -0.81 11.30
N GLY A 75 -13.94 0.36 11.93
CA GLY A 75 -13.92 0.51 13.39
C GLY A 75 -12.54 0.52 14.03
N ALA A 76 -11.47 0.68 13.24
CA ALA A 76 -10.12 0.80 13.81
C ALA A 76 -10.05 1.92 14.84
N LYS A 77 -9.51 1.63 16.03
CA LYS A 77 -9.36 2.58 17.14
C LYS A 77 -8.40 3.73 16.82
N ARG A 78 -7.38 3.43 16.03
CA ARG A 78 -6.37 4.38 15.57
C ARG A 78 -5.84 3.92 14.23
N VAL A 79 -5.71 4.82 13.29
CA VAL A 79 -5.06 4.54 12.00
C VAL A 79 -3.96 5.56 11.77
N LEU A 80 -2.75 5.07 11.48
CA LEU A 80 -1.62 5.88 11.01
C LEU A 80 -1.34 5.52 9.55
N ALA A 81 -1.43 6.50 8.68
CA ALA A 81 -1.02 6.41 7.29
C ALA A 81 0.43 6.92 7.15
N THR A 82 1.27 6.17 6.44
CA THR A 82 2.65 6.59 6.18
C THR A 82 2.97 6.50 4.69
N ASP A 83 3.73 7.46 4.22
CA ASP A 83 4.30 7.47 2.88
C ASP A 83 5.50 8.42 2.87
N SER A 84 6.48 8.18 2.02
CA SER A 84 7.59 9.10 1.79
C SER A 84 7.76 9.38 0.31
N PHE A 85 7.72 8.32 -0.48
CA PHE A 85 8.00 8.36 -1.90
C PHE A 85 7.02 9.26 -2.66
N ILE A 86 5.72 9.11 -2.42
CA ILE A 86 4.67 9.90 -3.08
C ILE A 86 4.49 11.26 -2.39
N TRP A 87 4.49 11.30 -1.07
CA TRP A 87 4.15 12.52 -0.32
C TRP A 87 5.26 13.55 -0.28
N GLN A 88 6.53 13.11 -0.15
CA GLN A 88 7.68 14.02 -0.08
C GLN A 88 8.39 14.20 -1.43
N GLN A 89 8.12 13.30 -2.38
CA GLN A 89 8.84 13.25 -3.65
C GLN A 89 10.36 13.20 -3.45
N GLN A 90 10.79 12.48 -2.41
CA GLN A 90 12.21 12.32 -2.09
C GLN A 90 12.89 11.39 -3.10
N GLU A 91 14.13 11.67 -3.41
CA GLU A 91 14.98 10.75 -4.16
C GLU A 91 15.27 9.51 -3.32
N LEU A 92 14.54 8.43 -3.57
CA LEU A 92 14.78 7.14 -2.96
C LEU A 92 15.62 6.30 -3.91
N TYR A 93 16.82 5.95 -3.46
CA TYR A 93 17.67 4.98 -4.16
C TYR A 93 18.14 5.39 -5.57
N GLY A 94 18.24 6.70 -5.86
CA GLY A 94 18.66 7.19 -7.20
C GLY A 94 17.60 6.96 -8.28
N LEU A 95 16.35 6.76 -7.91
CA LEU A 95 15.23 6.71 -8.83
C LEU A 95 14.84 8.11 -9.30
N ASP A 96 14.54 8.24 -10.58
CA ASP A 96 13.97 9.47 -11.10
C ASP A 96 12.53 9.63 -10.62
N HIS A 97 12.31 10.50 -9.62
CA HIS A 97 10.99 10.84 -9.10
C HIS A 97 10.07 11.48 -10.12
N ASN A 98 10.63 11.98 -11.22
CA ASN A 98 9.89 12.66 -12.25
C ASN A 98 8.75 11.79 -12.77
N PHE A 99 8.92 10.47 -12.81
CA PHE A 99 7.90 9.56 -13.33
C PHE A 99 6.54 9.80 -12.67
N TRP A 100 6.43 9.68 -11.34
CA TRP A 100 5.16 9.87 -10.63
C TRP A 100 4.77 11.34 -10.45
N ARG A 101 5.75 12.23 -10.26
CA ARG A 101 5.53 13.67 -10.19
C ARG A 101 4.93 14.22 -11.47
N ASP A 102 5.37 13.76 -12.62
CA ASP A 102 4.87 14.21 -13.93
C ASP A 102 3.41 13.77 -14.14
N PHE A 103 2.96 12.71 -13.51
CA PHE A 103 1.55 12.35 -13.42
C PHE A 103 0.76 13.21 -12.43
N GLY A 104 1.42 14.05 -11.63
CA GLY A 104 0.77 14.87 -10.60
C GLY A 104 0.45 14.13 -9.31
N ALA A 105 1.14 13.01 -9.05
CA ALA A 105 1.05 12.29 -7.79
C ALA A 105 1.57 13.16 -6.63
N GLY A 106 0.99 12.99 -5.45
CA GLY A 106 1.34 13.72 -4.24
C GLY A 106 0.34 13.47 -3.11
N LYS A 107 0.47 14.21 -2.01
CA LYS A 107 -0.36 14.04 -0.81
C LYS A 107 -1.76 14.67 -0.92
N GLN A 108 -2.01 15.48 -1.96
CA GLN A 108 -3.24 16.28 -2.06
C GLN A 108 -4.51 15.41 -2.07
N GLY A 109 -4.46 14.21 -2.68
CA GLY A 109 -5.57 13.27 -2.68
C GLY A 109 -5.91 12.78 -1.26
N PHE A 110 -4.89 12.43 -0.47
CA PHE A 110 -5.04 12.04 0.93
C PHE A 110 -5.67 13.17 1.77
N GLU A 111 -5.12 14.37 1.65
CA GLU A 111 -5.59 15.54 2.44
C GLU A 111 -7.04 15.89 2.12
N LEU A 112 -7.41 15.86 0.83
CA LEU A 112 -8.78 16.15 0.42
C LEU A 112 -9.74 15.05 0.86
N ALA A 113 -9.40 13.76 0.68
CA ALA A 113 -10.22 12.65 1.11
C ALA A 113 -10.44 12.66 2.63
N ARG A 114 -9.37 12.91 3.42
CA ARG A 114 -9.45 13.07 4.88
C ARG A 114 -10.43 14.18 5.28
N LYS A 115 -10.36 15.33 4.59
CA LYS A 115 -11.27 16.46 4.84
C LYS A 115 -12.73 16.12 4.50
N ILE A 116 -12.98 15.47 3.35
CA ILE A 116 -14.34 15.10 2.92
C ILE A 116 -14.97 14.11 3.89
N TYR A 117 -14.21 13.09 4.33
CA TYR A 117 -14.69 12.08 5.27
C TYR A 117 -14.73 12.57 6.73
N ASN A 118 -14.21 13.77 7.02
CA ASN A 118 -13.98 14.24 8.39
C ASN A 118 -13.24 13.20 9.24
N SER A 119 -12.24 12.58 8.64
CA SER A 119 -11.51 11.42 9.15
C SER A 119 -10.48 11.83 10.19
N GLN A 120 -10.26 10.95 11.20
CA GLN A 120 -9.25 11.08 12.23
C GLN A 120 -7.97 10.31 11.93
N VAL A 121 -7.81 9.78 10.71
CA VAL A 121 -6.59 9.11 10.27
C VAL A 121 -5.40 10.06 10.43
N GLU A 122 -4.42 9.62 11.21
CA GLU A 122 -3.15 10.32 11.39
C GLU A 122 -2.26 10.08 10.17
N ASP A 123 -1.33 11.00 9.90
CA ASP A 123 -0.35 10.84 8.83
C ASP A 123 1.07 11.16 9.30
N TYR A 124 2.04 10.42 8.77
CA TYR A 124 3.45 10.64 9.06
C TYR A 124 4.32 10.33 7.83
N ASN A 125 5.19 11.30 7.48
CA ASN A 125 6.13 11.11 6.39
C ASN A 125 7.34 10.30 6.89
N ILE A 126 7.44 9.04 6.49
CA ILE A 126 8.56 8.16 6.82
C ILE A 126 8.78 7.13 5.72
N ASP A 127 10.05 6.85 5.44
CA ASP A 127 10.42 5.76 4.54
C ASP A 127 10.25 4.40 5.21
N VAL A 128 9.91 3.38 4.42
CA VAL A 128 9.75 2.00 4.91
C VAL A 128 11.01 1.52 5.64
N LEU A 129 12.21 1.86 5.13
CA LEU A 129 13.48 1.43 5.72
C LEU A 129 13.85 2.20 6.99
N GLU A 130 13.14 3.30 7.28
CA GLU A 130 13.30 4.10 8.49
C GLU A 130 12.26 3.79 9.57
N LEU A 131 11.33 2.88 9.29
CA LEU A 131 10.34 2.45 10.28
C LEU A 131 11.03 1.97 11.56
N ASP A 132 10.56 2.50 12.67
CA ASP A 132 11.09 2.19 13.99
C ASP A 132 9.95 2.33 15.03
N LYS A 133 9.84 1.32 15.91
CA LYS A 133 8.85 1.33 17.00
C LYS A 133 9.01 2.51 17.94
N ASP A 134 10.23 3.03 18.10
CA ASP A 134 10.49 4.18 18.98
C ASP A 134 10.05 5.51 18.34
N LYS A 135 9.91 5.55 16.99
CA LYS A 135 9.41 6.72 16.24
C LYS A 135 7.90 6.74 16.12
N ILE A 136 7.28 5.62 15.77
CA ILE A 136 5.85 5.57 15.41
C ILE A 136 5.02 4.63 16.29
N GLY A 137 5.66 3.88 17.18
CA GLY A 137 5.01 2.84 17.98
C GLY A 137 4.84 1.52 17.24
N THR A 138 3.98 0.68 17.80
CA THR A 138 3.63 -0.62 17.22
C THR A 138 2.12 -0.71 17.01
N PHE A 139 1.70 -1.51 16.02
CA PHE A 139 0.31 -1.59 15.59
C PHE A 139 -0.17 -3.05 15.58
N ASP A 140 -1.44 -3.24 15.93
CA ASP A 140 -2.04 -4.58 15.95
C ASP A 140 -2.11 -5.16 14.54
N ILE A 141 -2.45 -4.32 13.56
CA ILE A 141 -2.50 -4.69 12.14
C ILE A 141 -1.66 -3.72 11.33
N VAL A 142 -0.82 -4.27 10.46
CA VAL A 142 -0.04 -3.49 9.49
C VAL A 142 -0.49 -3.84 8.07
N LEU A 143 -0.81 -2.85 7.28
CA LEU A 143 -1.11 -2.95 5.86
C LEU A 143 0.13 -2.56 5.07
N PHE A 144 0.63 -3.46 4.22
CA PHE A 144 1.76 -3.23 3.33
C PHE A 144 1.36 -3.64 1.93
N LEU A 145 0.64 -2.74 1.25
CA LEU A 145 -0.14 -3.05 0.07
C LEU A 145 0.44 -2.35 -1.16
N GLY A 146 0.93 -3.13 -2.12
CA GLY A 146 1.45 -2.58 -3.37
C GLY A 146 2.84 -1.95 -3.27
N VAL A 147 3.61 -2.21 -2.22
CA VAL A 147 4.88 -1.51 -1.95
C VAL A 147 6.12 -2.42 -2.06
N LEU A 148 6.04 -3.68 -1.62
CA LEU A 148 7.22 -4.53 -1.47
C LEU A 148 8.06 -4.67 -2.76
N TYR A 149 7.42 -4.78 -3.92
CA TYR A 149 8.12 -4.94 -5.20
C TYR A 149 8.83 -3.65 -5.68
N HIS A 150 8.54 -2.50 -5.06
CA HIS A 150 9.29 -1.26 -5.22
C HIS A 150 10.54 -1.17 -4.32
N MET A 151 10.73 -2.12 -3.40
CA MET A 151 11.88 -2.11 -2.51
C MET A 151 13.09 -2.76 -3.17
N LYS A 152 14.24 -2.06 -3.18
CA LYS A 152 15.54 -2.65 -3.57
C LYS A 152 16.03 -3.67 -2.54
N TYR A 153 15.64 -3.50 -1.28
CA TYR A 153 16.03 -4.34 -0.14
C TYR A 153 14.78 -4.96 0.50
N PRO A 154 14.06 -5.87 -0.21
CA PRO A 154 12.75 -6.34 0.23
C PRO A 154 12.77 -7.07 1.57
N LEU A 155 13.82 -7.87 1.86
CA LEU A 155 13.93 -8.54 3.15
C LEU A 155 14.12 -7.54 4.29
N PHE A 156 15.02 -6.56 4.13
CA PHE A 156 15.22 -5.52 5.13
C PHE A 156 13.97 -4.66 5.36
N ALA A 157 13.23 -4.34 4.29
CA ALA A 157 11.93 -3.68 4.42
C ALA A 157 10.96 -4.51 5.27
N LEU A 158 10.88 -5.83 5.06
CA LEU A 158 10.02 -6.72 5.86
C LEU A 158 10.47 -6.83 7.31
N GLU A 159 11.78 -6.78 7.61
CA GLU A 159 12.30 -6.71 8.98
C GLU A 159 11.85 -5.42 9.68
N LYS A 160 11.88 -4.28 8.97
CA LYS A 160 11.35 -3.01 9.47
C LYS A 160 9.84 -3.06 9.71
N VAL A 161 9.08 -3.58 8.77
CA VAL A 161 7.65 -3.80 8.91
C VAL A 161 7.34 -4.71 10.11
N ARG A 162 8.11 -5.81 10.26
CA ARG A 162 7.97 -6.73 11.41
C ARG A 162 8.19 -6.03 12.75
N SER A 163 9.16 -5.12 12.84
CA SER A 163 9.49 -4.41 14.08
C SER A 163 8.35 -3.56 14.65
N VAL A 164 7.41 -3.14 13.80
CA VAL A 164 6.24 -2.31 14.14
C VAL A 164 4.93 -3.08 14.15
N THR A 165 4.95 -4.40 13.82
CA THR A 165 3.77 -5.26 13.79
C THR A 165 3.61 -6.03 15.10
N LYS A 166 2.43 -5.97 15.73
CA LYS A 166 2.12 -6.74 16.95
C LYS A 166 1.46 -8.09 16.65
N GLU A 167 0.43 -8.09 15.78
CA GLU A 167 -0.39 -9.28 15.57
C GLU A 167 -0.33 -9.77 14.12
N LEU A 168 -0.74 -8.92 13.16
CA LEU A 168 -0.98 -9.28 11.78
C LEU A 168 -0.37 -8.29 10.80
N LEU A 169 0.39 -8.79 9.85
CA LEU A 169 0.71 -8.10 8.60
C LEU A 169 -0.22 -8.59 7.48
N VAL A 170 -0.87 -7.67 6.79
CA VAL A 170 -1.52 -7.90 5.51
C VAL A 170 -0.59 -7.37 4.43
N LEU A 171 0.05 -8.27 3.71
CA LEU A 171 0.97 -7.94 2.61
C LEU A 171 0.29 -8.20 1.28
N GLU A 172 0.24 -7.21 0.40
CA GLU A 172 -0.10 -7.41 -1.00
C GLU A 172 1.09 -7.02 -1.88
N THR A 173 1.45 -7.89 -2.84
CA THR A 173 2.62 -7.67 -3.68
C THR A 173 2.50 -8.31 -5.06
N HIS A 174 3.31 -7.81 -6.00
CA HIS A 174 3.54 -8.48 -7.29
C HIS A 174 4.26 -9.83 -7.07
N ILE A 175 3.82 -10.84 -7.82
CA ILE A 175 4.47 -12.17 -7.86
C ILE A 175 4.82 -12.54 -9.30
N SER A 176 5.97 -13.19 -9.47
CA SER A 176 6.32 -13.82 -10.74
C SER A 176 5.57 -15.14 -10.90
N LEU A 177 4.57 -15.17 -11.80
CA LEU A 177 3.81 -16.39 -12.08
C LEU A 177 4.70 -17.51 -12.63
N PHE A 178 5.64 -17.17 -13.51
CA PHE A 178 6.56 -18.15 -14.08
C PHE A 178 7.38 -18.84 -13.00
N PHE A 179 7.99 -18.07 -12.09
CA PHE A 179 8.75 -18.66 -10.99
C PHE A 179 7.86 -19.31 -9.92
N SER A 180 6.58 -19.00 -9.87
CA SER A 180 5.64 -19.66 -8.94
C SER A 180 5.30 -21.10 -9.32
N LEU A 181 5.73 -21.56 -10.51
CA LEU A 181 5.69 -22.97 -10.89
C LEU A 181 6.77 -23.82 -10.19
N PHE A 182 7.78 -23.16 -9.60
CA PHE A 182 8.88 -23.84 -8.91
C PHE A 182 8.69 -23.76 -7.40
N PRO A 183 8.97 -24.85 -6.66
CA PRO A 183 8.87 -24.85 -5.20
C PRO A 183 10.00 -24.08 -4.51
N GLN A 184 11.12 -23.82 -5.19
CA GLN A 184 12.25 -23.10 -4.66
C GLN A 184 11.93 -21.61 -4.53
N PRO A 185 12.43 -20.91 -3.49
CA PRO A 185 12.35 -19.47 -3.37
C PRO A 185 13.14 -18.77 -4.49
N LEU A 186 12.43 -18.12 -5.41
CA LEU A 186 13.01 -17.49 -6.60
C LEU A 186 12.42 -16.08 -6.79
N MET A 187 13.22 -15.18 -7.36
CA MET A 187 12.74 -13.87 -7.79
C MET A 187 13.27 -13.49 -9.16
N GLN A 188 12.51 -12.68 -9.87
CA GLN A 188 12.94 -11.91 -11.01
C GLN A 188 13.38 -10.52 -10.57
N PHE A 189 14.51 -10.07 -11.07
CA PHE A 189 14.98 -8.71 -10.90
C PHE A 189 14.64 -7.90 -12.16
N TYR A 190 14.17 -6.67 -11.97
CA TYR A 190 13.80 -5.74 -13.03
C TYR A 190 14.73 -4.52 -12.98
N PRO A 191 15.80 -4.48 -13.78
CA PRO A 191 16.79 -3.39 -13.72
C PRO A 191 16.30 -2.08 -14.35
N SER A 192 15.15 -2.09 -15.04
CA SER A 192 14.65 -0.92 -15.77
C SER A 192 13.11 -0.84 -15.68
N ASN A 193 12.42 -0.91 -16.80
CA ASN A 193 10.96 -0.72 -16.89
C ASN A 193 10.21 -1.97 -17.39
N GLU A 194 10.79 -3.14 -17.19
CA GLU A 194 10.27 -4.42 -17.70
C GLU A 194 8.91 -4.77 -17.09
N LEU A 195 8.71 -4.41 -15.81
CA LEU A 195 7.43 -4.61 -15.15
C LEU A 195 6.54 -3.37 -15.32
N SER A 196 5.48 -3.51 -16.11
CA SER A 196 4.45 -2.49 -16.32
C SER A 196 4.94 -1.15 -16.85
N LYS A 197 6.13 -1.09 -17.46
CA LYS A 197 6.82 0.14 -17.91
C LYS A 197 7.09 1.15 -16.78
N ASP A 198 7.15 0.68 -15.56
CA ASP A 198 7.39 1.47 -14.37
C ASP A 198 8.81 1.20 -13.85
N VAL A 199 9.66 2.21 -13.91
CA VAL A 199 11.08 2.15 -13.50
C VAL A 199 11.27 2.00 -11.99
N THR A 200 10.20 2.13 -11.22
CA THR A 200 10.25 1.99 -9.76
C THR A 200 10.06 0.55 -9.28
N ASN A 201 9.77 -0.38 -10.18
CA ASN A 201 9.63 -1.80 -9.87
C ASN A 201 10.99 -2.51 -9.91
N TRP A 202 11.34 -3.21 -8.83
CA TRP A 202 12.65 -3.87 -8.70
C TRP A 202 12.58 -5.38 -8.71
N THR A 203 11.54 -5.96 -8.10
CA THR A 203 11.51 -7.40 -7.86
C THR A 203 10.15 -8.03 -8.12
N GLY A 204 10.16 -9.26 -8.64
CA GLY A 204 9.00 -10.15 -8.72
C GLY A 204 9.34 -11.48 -8.05
N ALA A 205 9.03 -11.61 -6.77
CA ALA A 205 9.22 -12.84 -6.02
C ALA A 205 8.18 -13.89 -6.39
N ASN A 206 8.51 -15.17 -6.27
CA ASN A 206 7.48 -16.20 -6.30
C ASN A 206 6.83 -16.38 -4.90
N ILE A 207 5.74 -17.14 -4.83
CA ILE A 207 5.01 -17.38 -3.58
C ILE A 207 5.90 -18.00 -2.50
N ALA A 208 6.79 -18.92 -2.88
CA ALA A 208 7.72 -19.58 -1.96
C ALA A 208 8.70 -18.58 -1.34
N LEU A 209 9.24 -17.65 -2.13
CA LEU A 209 10.18 -16.65 -1.65
C LEU A 209 9.50 -15.63 -0.73
N VAL A 210 8.30 -15.16 -1.06
CA VAL A 210 7.57 -14.22 -0.18
C VAL A 210 7.33 -14.85 1.19
N LYS A 211 6.90 -16.12 1.24
CA LYS A 211 6.73 -16.84 2.51
C LYS A 211 8.05 -16.97 3.26
N SER A 212 9.13 -17.31 2.57
CA SER A 212 10.47 -17.43 3.18
C SER A 212 10.95 -16.10 3.73
N TRP A 213 10.79 -15.00 2.99
CA TRP A 213 11.14 -13.66 3.47
C TRP A 213 10.38 -13.26 4.72
N LEU A 214 9.06 -13.52 4.76
CA LEU A 214 8.23 -13.22 5.92
C LEU A 214 8.71 -13.98 7.18
N LEU A 215 8.97 -15.28 7.04
CA LEU A 215 9.50 -16.08 8.15
C LEU A 215 10.91 -15.62 8.57
N THR A 216 11.79 -15.33 7.62
CA THR A 216 13.15 -14.82 7.89
C THR A 216 13.11 -13.45 8.57
N ALA A 217 12.17 -12.57 8.21
CA ALA A 217 11.97 -11.29 8.85
C ALA A 217 11.44 -11.38 10.30
N GLY A 218 11.10 -12.59 10.77
CA GLY A 218 10.72 -12.85 12.16
C GLY A 218 9.21 -12.98 12.42
N PHE A 219 8.38 -13.16 11.37
CA PHE A 219 7.00 -13.59 11.55
C PHE A 219 6.96 -15.07 11.88
N ARG A 220 6.07 -15.50 12.80
CA ARG A 220 5.95 -16.91 13.21
C ARG A 220 5.22 -17.78 12.18
N LYS A 221 4.35 -17.17 11.39
CA LYS A 221 3.52 -17.82 10.40
C LYS A 221 3.29 -16.92 9.21
N ALA A 222 3.32 -17.46 7.99
CA ALA A 222 3.03 -16.75 6.76
C ALA A 222 2.16 -17.62 5.83
N GLU A 223 1.00 -17.11 5.44
CA GLU A 223 0.06 -17.81 4.57
C GLU A 223 -0.29 -16.98 3.34
N LEU A 224 -0.42 -17.67 2.20
CA LEU A 224 -1.05 -17.11 1.01
C LEU A 224 -2.56 -17.12 1.22
N VAL A 225 -3.18 -15.96 1.29
CA VAL A 225 -4.63 -15.81 1.46
C VAL A 225 -5.34 -15.98 0.12
N LYS A 226 -4.85 -15.29 -0.89
CA LYS A 226 -5.38 -15.36 -2.26
C LYS A 226 -4.42 -14.73 -3.26
N TRP A 227 -4.61 -15.09 -4.52
CA TRP A 227 -3.89 -14.49 -5.62
C TRP A 227 -4.84 -14.19 -6.79
N ARG A 228 -4.43 -13.27 -7.65
CA ARG A 228 -5.13 -12.93 -8.87
C ARG A 228 -4.11 -12.47 -9.91
N LYS A 229 -3.97 -13.21 -11.02
CA LYS A 229 -2.90 -12.96 -12.00
C LYS A 229 -1.55 -12.91 -11.28
N ASP A 230 -0.78 -11.87 -11.51
CA ASP A 230 0.55 -11.60 -10.97
C ASP A 230 0.55 -10.85 -9.63
N ARG A 231 -0.55 -10.89 -8.89
CA ARG A 231 -0.70 -10.25 -7.57
C ARG A 231 -1.14 -11.26 -6.52
N ALA A 232 -0.57 -11.15 -5.33
CA ALA A 232 -0.89 -12.05 -4.22
C ALA A 232 -1.04 -11.30 -2.89
N ILE A 233 -1.95 -11.81 -2.04
CA ILE A 233 -2.13 -11.32 -0.67
C ILE A 233 -1.69 -12.41 0.29
N PHE A 234 -0.84 -12.02 1.22
CA PHE A 234 -0.34 -12.85 2.30
C PHE A 234 -0.76 -12.27 3.64
N HIS A 235 -1.03 -13.16 4.59
CA HIS A 235 -1.11 -12.83 6.00
C HIS A 235 0.13 -13.39 6.70
N ALA A 236 0.74 -12.57 7.58
CA ALA A 236 1.83 -13.01 8.41
C ALA A 236 1.59 -12.58 9.87
N TRP A 237 1.78 -13.52 10.79
CA TRP A 237 1.51 -13.32 12.21
C TRP A 237 2.78 -13.28 13.04
N CYS A 238 2.76 -12.44 14.07
CA CYS A 238 3.84 -12.30 15.06
C CYS A 238 3.83 -13.38 16.12
#